data_77b0263de47266fd6a1444b490cfeaf0
#
_entry.id   77b0263de47266fd6a1444b490cfeaf0
#
_cell.length_a   1.000
_cell.length_b   1.000
_cell.length_c   1.000
_cell.angle_alpha   90.00
_cell.angle_beta   90.00
_cell.angle_gamma   90.00
#
_symmetry.space_group_name_H-M   'P 1'
#
loop_
_entity.id
_entity.type
_entity.pdbx_description
1 polymer ?
#
loop_
_entity_poly.entity_id
_entity_poly.type
_entity_poly.pdbx_seq_one_letter_code
_entity_poly.pdbx_strand_id
1 'polypeptide(L)'
;KKYDPEQIVVAGDSAGGGLALALCLYAKDHALPLPAGIITMSPWTDVTLSGASYEENYTIDPLFGNPKENMLYQCSYIGNADKKDPYLSPLFGNFEGFPPMLMQVGAYEVLLDDTRAAAKKARAEGVKVRCSVYDGMFHVFQMGLDLIPESREAWEEVGEYLRIVYHIRRDQEGKVVKKVKTRRRDTEERAKLNLLAFLKRELKSK
;
A
#
# COMPACT_ATOMS: atom_id res chain seq x y z
N LYS A 1 -7.92 -23.53 7.40
CA LYS A 1 -6.44 -23.58 7.42
C LYS A 1 -5.99 -22.37 8.22
N LYS A 2 -5.15 -22.58 9.26
CA LYS A 2 -4.45 -21.48 9.94
C LYS A 2 -3.17 -21.22 9.14
N TYR A 3 -2.93 -19.95 8.82
CA TYR A 3 -1.66 -19.48 8.25
C TYR A 3 -0.89 -18.77 9.36
N ASP A 4 0.43 -18.93 9.39
CA ASP A 4 1.28 -18.15 10.26
C ASP A 4 1.31 -16.70 9.77
N PRO A 5 1.26 -15.70 10.65
CA PRO A 5 1.29 -14.28 10.28
C PRO A 5 2.43 -13.95 9.32
N GLU A 6 3.51 -14.62 9.51
CA GLU A 6 4.71 -14.54 8.68
C GLU A 6 4.55 -15.10 7.26
N GLN A 7 3.49 -15.81 6.96
CA GLN A 7 3.12 -16.26 5.61
C GLN A 7 2.15 -15.30 4.92
N ILE A 8 1.83 -14.19 5.58
CA ILE A 8 0.85 -13.21 5.13
C ILE A 8 1.59 -11.94 4.71
N VAL A 9 1.28 -11.41 3.55
CA VAL A 9 1.61 -10.05 3.15
C VAL A 9 0.32 -9.26 3.15
N VAL A 10 0.32 -8.10 3.81
CA VAL A 10 -0.82 -7.18 3.80
C VAL A 10 -0.63 -6.22 2.65
N ALA A 11 -1.67 -6.03 1.86
CA ALA A 11 -1.65 -5.08 0.74
C ALA A 11 -2.88 -4.18 0.78
N GLY A 12 -2.71 -2.94 0.35
CA GLY A 12 -3.81 -1.98 0.24
C GLY A 12 -3.49 -0.81 -0.67
N ASP A 13 -4.52 -0.28 -1.28
CA ASP A 13 -4.47 0.90 -2.13
C ASP A 13 -5.22 2.07 -1.47
N SER A 14 -4.79 3.30 -1.74
CA SER A 14 -5.46 4.51 -1.26
C SER A 14 -5.63 4.51 0.28
N ALA A 15 -6.85 4.71 0.76
CA ALA A 15 -7.21 4.55 2.17
C ALA A 15 -6.87 3.14 2.71
N GLY A 16 -6.98 2.08 1.87
CA GLY A 16 -6.57 0.73 2.21
C GLY A 16 -5.06 0.60 2.43
N GLY A 17 -4.25 1.39 1.73
CA GLY A 17 -2.80 1.50 1.98
C GLY A 17 -2.49 2.11 3.34
N GLY A 18 -3.20 3.18 3.71
CA GLY A 18 -3.16 3.76 5.06
C GLY A 18 -3.60 2.75 6.13
N LEU A 19 -4.72 2.03 5.88
CA LEU A 19 -5.22 0.99 6.77
C LEU A 19 -4.24 -0.18 6.95
N ALA A 20 -3.50 -0.56 5.90
CA ALA A 20 -2.48 -1.60 5.99
C ALA A 20 -1.35 -1.21 6.95
N LEU A 21 -0.93 0.07 6.92
CA LEU A 21 0.06 0.61 7.86
C LEU A 21 -0.53 0.72 9.28
N ALA A 22 -1.75 1.24 9.42
CA ALA A 22 -2.44 1.36 10.71
C ALA A 22 -2.66 -0.01 11.37
N LEU A 23 -2.99 -1.05 10.59
CA LEU A 23 -3.08 -2.43 11.08
C LEU A 23 -1.76 -2.92 11.68
N CYS A 24 -0.63 -2.59 11.04
CA CYS A 24 0.68 -2.98 11.56
C CYS A 24 1.07 -2.18 12.80
N LEU A 25 0.70 -0.89 12.90
CA LEU A 25 0.84 -0.10 14.12
C LEU A 25 0.02 -0.74 15.26
N TYR A 26 -1.26 -1.03 15.00
CA TYR A 26 -2.12 -1.68 15.97
C TYR A 26 -1.56 -3.03 16.45
N ALA A 27 -1.11 -3.87 15.51
CA ALA A 27 -0.53 -5.16 15.84
C ALA A 27 0.71 -5.02 16.73
N LYS A 28 1.61 -4.07 16.41
CA LYS A 28 2.79 -3.76 17.20
C LYS A 28 2.44 -3.28 18.61
N ASP A 29 1.52 -2.31 18.72
CA ASP A 29 1.11 -1.73 20.01
C ASP A 29 0.42 -2.74 20.93
N HIS A 30 -0.19 -3.78 20.36
CA HIS A 30 -0.85 -4.86 21.09
C HIS A 30 -0.01 -6.14 21.18
N ALA A 31 1.28 -6.07 20.87
CA ALA A 31 2.19 -7.22 20.86
C ALA A 31 1.66 -8.42 20.04
N LEU A 32 0.92 -8.13 18.97
CA LEU A 32 0.47 -9.12 18.00
C LEU A 32 1.56 -9.35 16.93
N PRO A 33 1.61 -10.55 16.35
CA PRO A 33 2.60 -10.84 15.31
C PRO A 33 2.35 -10.01 14.05
N LEU A 34 3.43 -9.48 13.48
CA LEU A 34 3.40 -8.70 12.25
C LEU A 34 3.40 -9.61 11.01
N PRO A 35 2.87 -9.13 9.87
CA PRO A 35 2.93 -9.86 8.59
C PRO A 35 4.36 -9.96 8.06
N ALA A 36 4.57 -10.79 7.04
CA ALA A 36 5.86 -10.94 6.37
C ALA A 36 6.29 -9.71 5.57
N GLY A 37 5.34 -8.87 5.16
CA GLY A 37 5.59 -7.67 4.38
C GLY A 37 4.33 -6.84 4.18
N ILE A 38 4.53 -5.61 3.74
CA ILE A 38 3.47 -4.64 3.44
C ILE A 38 3.64 -4.15 2.00
N ILE A 39 2.53 -4.09 1.26
CA ILE A 39 2.47 -3.47 -0.07
C ILE A 39 1.43 -2.37 -0.03
N THR A 40 1.81 -1.16 -0.43
CA THR A 40 0.87 -0.04 -0.57
C THR A 40 0.93 0.55 -1.97
N MET A 41 -0.24 0.89 -2.51
CA MET A 41 -0.42 1.55 -3.79
C MET A 41 -1.12 2.88 -3.55
N SER A 42 -0.45 4.01 -3.81
CA SER A 42 -1.00 5.34 -3.58
C SER A 42 -1.60 5.52 -2.17
N PRO A 43 -0.88 5.15 -1.08
CA PRO A 43 -1.46 5.11 0.26
C PRO A 43 -1.83 6.50 0.76
N TRP A 44 -3.02 6.65 1.34
CA TRP A 44 -3.40 7.84 2.09
C TRP A 44 -2.93 7.67 3.55
N THR A 45 -1.85 8.36 3.91
CA THR A 45 -1.17 8.18 5.20
C THR A 45 -1.28 9.37 6.14
N ASP A 46 -1.81 10.50 5.64
CA ASP A 46 -1.94 11.75 6.39
C ASP A 46 -3.28 12.45 6.10
N VAL A 47 -4.25 12.29 7.00
CA VAL A 47 -5.55 12.96 6.88
C VAL A 47 -5.49 14.46 7.29
N THR A 48 -4.31 14.97 7.68
CA THR A 48 -4.10 16.41 7.88
C THR A 48 -3.83 17.14 6.57
N LEU A 49 -3.54 16.40 5.48
CA LEU A 49 -3.24 16.91 4.14
C LEU A 49 -2.02 17.86 4.16
N SER A 50 -0.96 17.50 4.90
CA SER A 50 0.20 18.37 5.11
C SER A 50 1.25 18.32 3.99
N GLY A 51 1.15 17.36 3.06
CA GLY A 51 2.08 17.22 1.93
C GLY A 51 1.96 18.37 0.93
N ALA A 52 3.08 18.81 0.36
CA ALA A 52 3.08 19.87 -0.66
C ALA A 52 2.33 19.45 -1.93
N SER A 53 2.36 18.15 -2.25
CA SER A 53 1.67 17.59 -3.43
C SER A 53 0.15 17.80 -3.44
N TYR A 54 -0.47 18.05 -2.28
CA TYR A 54 -1.90 18.43 -2.23
C TYR A 54 -2.20 19.76 -2.92
N GLU A 55 -1.24 20.67 -2.98
CA GLU A 55 -1.35 21.94 -3.71
C GLU A 55 -0.65 21.86 -5.08
N GLU A 56 0.55 21.30 -5.15
CA GLU A 56 1.35 21.24 -6.39
C GLU A 56 0.69 20.39 -7.48
N ASN A 57 0.12 19.26 -7.11
CA ASN A 57 -0.54 18.33 -8.03
C ASN A 57 -2.05 18.57 -8.16
N TYR A 58 -2.61 19.57 -7.47
CA TYR A 58 -4.03 19.84 -7.42
C TYR A 58 -4.69 19.99 -8.81
N THR A 59 -3.99 20.60 -9.75
CA THR A 59 -4.52 20.82 -11.11
C THR A 59 -4.25 19.69 -12.08
N ILE A 60 -3.33 18.78 -11.74
CA ILE A 60 -2.92 17.69 -12.64
C ILE A 60 -3.40 16.31 -12.18
N ASP A 61 -3.79 16.15 -10.92
CA ASP A 61 -4.40 14.91 -10.44
C ASP A 61 -5.80 14.75 -11.01
N PRO A 62 -6.05 13.74 -11.87
CA PRO A 62 -7.34 13.61 -12.56
C PRO A 62 -8.46 13.09 -11.63
N LEU A 63 -8.14 12.57 -10.43
CA LEU A 63 -9.11 11.97 -9.54
C LEU A 63 -9.39 12.82 -8.29
N PHE A 64 -8.36 13.34 -7.65
CA PHE A 64 -8.46 14.08 -6.39
C PHE A 64 -8.04 15.54 -6.49
N GLY A 65 -7.71 16.00 -7.67
CA GLY A 65 -7.52 17.41 -7.96
C GLY A 65 -8.83 18.20 -7.87
N ASN A 66 -8.93 19.22 -8.67
CA ASN A 66 -10.12 20.09 -8.71
C ASN A 66 -11.43 19.28 -9.04
N PRO A 67 -12.52 19.39 -8.25
CA PRO A 67 -12.74 20.33 -7.13
C PRO A 67 -12.31 19.75 -5.76
N LYS A 68 -11.99 20.66 -4.81
CA LYS A 68 -11.69 20.33 -3.38
C LYS A 68 -12.89 19.76 -2.60
N GLU A 69 -13.95 19.38 -3.28
CA GLU A 69 -15.16 18.79 -2.70
C GLU A 69 -15.13 17.27 -2.67
N ASN A 70 -13.99 16.67 -2.99
CA ASN A 70 -13.84 15.22 -2.98
C ASN A 70 -13.62 14.66 -1.57
N MET A 71 -13.64 13.32 -1.45
CA MET A 71 -13.59 12.60 -0.19
C MET A 71 -12.31 12.83 0.64
N LEU A 72 -11.19 13.22 0.03
CA LEU A 72 -9.95 13.50 0.77
C LEU A 72 -10.11 14.75 1.65
N TYR A 73 -10.81 15.76 1.17
CA TYR A 73 -10.99 17.03 1.88
C TYR A 73 -12.22 17.02 2.79
N GLN A 74 -13.21 16.16 2.53
CA GLN A 74 -14.49 16.09 3.25
C GLN A 74 -14.78 14.67 3.77
N CYS A 75 -13.79 14.05 4.43
CA CYS A 75 -13.91 12.68 4.91
C CYS A 75 -14.63 12.61 6.26
N SER A 76 -15.87 12.14 6.26
CA SER A 76 -16.67 11.93 7.47
C SER A 76 -16.14 10.83 8.40
N TYR A 77 -15.29 9.93 7.88
CA TYR A 77 -14.66 8.87 8.68
C TYR A 77 -13.81 9.42 9.83
N ILE A 78 -13.21 10.60 9.65
CA ILE A 78 -12.35 11.24 10.65
C ILE A 78 -13.18 11.69 11.88
N GLY A 79 -14.41 12.13 11.66
CA GLY A 79 -15.28 12.64 12.72
C GLY A 79 -14.60 13.73 13.54
N ASN A 80 -14.63 13.58 14.85
CA ASN A 80 -14.01 14.48 15.83
C ASN A 80 -12.66 13.98 16.37
N ALA A 81 -12.07 12.95 15.73
CA ALA A 81 -10.80 12.37 16.18
C ALA A 81 -9.63 13.31 15.87
N ASP A 82 -8.53 13.15 16.61
CA ASP A 82 -7.29 13.84 16.28
C ASP A 82 -6.78 13.35 14.92
N LYS A 83 -6.65 14.28 13.99
CA LYS A 83 -6.13 13.96 12.65
C LYS A 83 -4.70 13.40 12.65
N LYS A 84 -3.96 13.59 13.74
CA LYS A 84 -2.61 13.03 13.93
C LYS A 84 -2.61 11.70 14.69
N ASP A 85 -3.78 11.15 15.01
CA ASP A 85 -3.86 9.80 15.56
C ASP A 85 -3.21 8.83 14.58
N PRO A 86 -2.20 8.04 14.99
CA PRO A 86 -1.49 7.11 14.12
C PRO A 86 -2.37 6.05 13.45
N TYR A 87 -3.55 5.76 13.99
CA TYR A 87 -4.49 4.83 13.38
C TYR A 87 -5.33 5.48 12.27
N LEU A 88 -5.42 6.82 12.26
CA LEU A 88 -6.01 7.61 11.17
C LEU A 88 -4.96 8.08 10.17
N SER A 89 -3.85 8.58 10.68
CA SER A 89 -2.71 9.08 9.91
C SER A 89 -1.44 8.31 10.25
N PRO A 90 -1.22 7.14 9.65
CA PRO A 90 -0.09 6.29 9.99
C PRO A 90 1.27 6.96 9.79
N LEU A 91 1.35 8.03 9.02
CA LEU A 91 2.55 8.86 8.90
C LEU A 91 3.08 9.34 10.27
N PHE A 92 2.20 9.58 11.25
CA PHE A 92 2.60 10.03 12.60
C PHE A 92 2.91 8.87 13.56
N GLY A 93 2.73 7.62 13.14
CA GLY A 93 3.06 6.42 13.92
C GLY A 93 4.57 6.11 13.94
N ASN A 94 4.97 5.15 14.75
CA ASN A 94 6.33 4.64 14.83
C ASN A 94 6.43 3.34 14.03
N PHE A 95 7.20 3.33 12.94
CA PHE A 95 7.40 2.18 12.06
C PHE A 95 8.57 1.26 12.45
N GLU A 96 9.31 1.59 13.51
CA GLU A 96 10.40 0.73 13.98
C GLU A 96 9.91 -0.71 14.19
N GLY A 97 10.65 -1.68 13.66
CA GLY A 97 10.29 -3.09 13.72
C GLY A 97 9.26 -3.55 12.69
N PHE A 98 8.78 -2.69 11.81
CA PHE A 98 7.89 -3.09 10.72
C PHE A 98 8.57 -4.08 9.75
N PRO A 99 7.79 -4.96 9.11
CA PRO A 99 8.30 -5.82 8.05
C PRO A 99 8.74 -5.00 6.84
N PRO A 100 9.47 -5.60 5.89
CA PRO A 100 9.80 -4.94 4.63
C PRO A 100 8.56 -4.36 3.95
N MET A 101 8.73 -3.24 3.24
CA MET A 101 7.63 -2.54 2.57
C MET A 101 7.94 -2.29 1.09
N LEU A 102 6.92 -2.48 0.25
CA LEU A 102 6.85 -1.94 -1.10
C LEU A 102 5.79 -0.85 -1.12
N MET A 103 6.17 0.35 -1.54
CA MET A 103 5.28 1.50 -1.65
C MET A 103 5.35 2.04 -3.08
N GLN A 104 4.20 2.14 -3.74
CA GLN A 104 4.09 2.62 -5.13
C GLN A 104 3.15 3.81 -5.19
N VAL A 105 3.46 4.80 -6.03
CA VAL A 105 2.64 6.00 -6.20
C VAL A 105 2.85 6.60 -7.59
N GLY A 106 1.83 7.23 -8.16
CA GLY A 106 1.93 8.04 -9.36
C GLY A 106 2.50 9.43 -9.07
N ALA A 107 3.27 9.98 -10.01
CA ALA A 107 3.85 11.32 -9.84
C ALA A 107 2.79 12.44 -9.91
N TYR A 108 1.66 12.20 -10.54
CA TYR A 108 0.59 13.20 -10.73
C TYR A 108 -0.51 13.12 -9.66
N GLU A 109 -0.23 12.45 -8.53
CA GLU A 109 -1.19 12.33 -7.43
C GLU A 109 -1.00 13.42 -6.37
N VAL A 110 -2.09 13.89 -5.78
CA VAL A 110 -2.04 14.70 -4.55
C VAL A 110 -1.47 13.90 -3.37
N LEU A 111 -1.58 12.56 -3.38
CA LEU A 111 -1.02 11.66 -2.36
C LEU A 111 0.47 11.31 -2.58
N LEU A 112 1.17 11.98 -3.51
CA LEU A 112 2.58 11.70 -3.79
C LEU A 112 3.44 11.87 -2.53
N ASP A 113 3.27 12.96 -1.80
CA ASP A 113 4.06 13.25 -0.62
C ASP A 113 3.69 12.38 0.58
N ASP A 114 2.45 11.90 0.69
CA ASP A 114 2.04 10.90 1.66
C ASP A 114 2.94 9.65 1.56
N THR A 115 3.08 9.13 0.34
CA THR A 115 3.91 7.96 0.07
C THR A 115 5.39 8.25 0.33
N ARG A 116 5.90 9.39 -0.17
CA ARG A 116 7.31 9.77 -0.01
C ARG A 116 7.68 9.99 1.46
N ALA A 117 6.82 10.71 2.20
CA ALA A 117 7.05 10.99 3.61
C ALA A 117 7.03 9.70 4.45
N ALA A 118 6.03 8.84 4.24
CA ALA A 118 5.95 7.55 4.93
C ALA A 118 7.15 6.66 4.61
N ALA A 119 7.57 6.58 3.34
CA ALA A 119 8.75 5.81 2.95
C ALA A 119 10.06 6.37 3.56
N LYS A 120 10.22 7.71 3.56
CA LYS A 120 11.37 8.38 4.17
C LYS A 120 11.45 8.10 5.67
N LYS A 121 10.31 8.26 6.37
CA LYS A 121 10.21 7.99 7.79
C LYS A 121 10.52 6.54 8.12
N ALA A 122 9.91 5.61 7.43
CA ALA A 122 10.14 4.18 7.65
C ALA A 122 11.62 3.78 7.47
N ARG A 123 12.30 4.31 6.45
CA ARG A 123 13.75 4.11 6.26
C ARG A 123 14.57 4.69 7.41
N ALA A 124 14.21 5.87 7.91
CA ALA A 124 14.87 6.50 9.05
C ALA A 124 14.68 5.67 10.34
N GLU A 125 13.60 4.93 10.44
CA GLU A 125 13.28 4.02 11.55
C GLU A 125 13.78 2.57 11.31
N GLY A 126 14.69 2.38 10.34
CA GLY A 126 15.38 1.10 10.10
C GLY A 126 14.59 0.08 9.27
N VAL A 127 13.43 0.45 8.73
CA VAL A 127 12.62 -0.44 7.89
C VAL A 127 13.18 -0.53 6.47
N LYS A 128 13.21 -1.73 5.90
CA LYS A 128 13.55 -1.95 4.49
C LYS A 128 12.39 -1.50 3.61
N VAL A 129 12.54 -0.39 2.90
CA VAL A 129 11.48 0.17 2.05
C VAL A 129 11.96 0.32 0.62
N ARG A 130 11.24 -0.29 -0.31
CA ARG A 130 11.27 0.04 -1.73
C ARG A 130 10.11 1.02 -1.98
N CYS A 131 10.42 2.21 -2.48
CA CYS A 131 9.42 3.22 -2.84
C CYS A 131 9.62 3.58 -4.29
N SER A 132 8.61 3.35 -5.11
CA SER A 132 8.63 3.57 -6.55
C SER A 132 7.60 4.64 -6.93
N VAL A 133 8.09 5.69 -7.58
CA VAL A 133 7.27 6.78 -8.12
C VAL A 133 7.20 6.60 -9.63
N TYR A 134 6.00 6.50 -10.17
CA TYR A 134 5.76 6.29 -11.60
C TYR A 134 5.40 7.62 -12.27
N ASP A 135 6.27 8.08 -13.15
CA ASP A 135 6.09 9.35 -13.86
C ASP A 135 4.84 9.34 -14.73
N GLY A 136 4.12 10.46 -14.77
CA GLY A 136 2.88 10.59 -15.55
C GLY A 136 1.69 9.78 -15.01
N MET A 137 1.86 9.00 -13.94
CA MET A 137 0.79 8.15 -13.43
C MET A 137 -0.07 8.86 -12.38
N PHE A 138 -1.32 8.41 -12.32
CA PHE A 138 -2.39 8.92 -11.48
C PHE A 138 -2.73 7.94 -10.35
N HIS A 139 -3.64 8.32 -9.48
CA HIS A 139 -4.04 7.57 -8.29
C HIS A 139 -4.49 6.15 -8.60
N VAL A 140 -3.83 5.17 -7.97
CA VAL A 140 -4.08 3.72 -8.12
C VAL A 140 -4.04 3.29 -9.60
N PHE A 141 -3.11 3.84 -10.38
CA PHE A 141 -2.92 3.50 -11.80
C PHE A 141 -2.72 1.99 -12.04
N GLN A 142 -2.32 1.25 -10.99
CA GLN A 142 -2.19 -0.21 -11.02
C GLN A 142 -3.50 -0.92 -11.40
N MET A 143 -4.65 -0.28 -11.23
CA MET A 143 -5.95 -0.79 -11.71
C MET A 143 -6.04 -0.88 -13.23
N GLY A 144 -5.15 -0.20 -13.95
CA GLY A 144 -5.05 -0.28 -15.41
C GLY A 144 -4.61 -1.66 -15.93
N LEU A 145 -4.08 -2.53 -15.05
CA LEU A 145 -3.65 -3.89 -15.40
C LEU A 145 -2.76 -3.92 -16.65
N ASP A 146 -3.13 -4.72 -17.63
CA ASP A 146 -2.39 -4.87 -18.89
C ASP A 146 -2.62 -3.71 -19.90
N LEU A 147 -3.55 -2.79 -19.60
CA LEU A 147 -3.89 -1.66 -20.48
C LEU A 147 -2.87 -0.51 -20.41
N ILE A 148 -2.18 -0.37 -19.26
CA ILE A 148 -1.21 0.67 -18.98
C ILE A 148 0.15 0.02 -18.80
N PRO A 149 1.20 0.38 -19.56
CA PRO A 149 2.54 -0.20 -19.41
C PRO A 149 3.09 -0.08 -17.99
N GLU A 150 2.96 1.09 -17.37
CA GLU A 150 3.44 1.38 -16.02
C GLU A 150 2.70 0.56 -14.95
N SER A 151 1.41 0.27 -15.18
CA SER A 151 0.65 -0.65 -14.33
C SER A 151 1.22 -2.07 -14.38
N ARG A 152 1.62 -2.52 -15.57
CA ARG A 152 2.26 -3.83 -15.75
C ARG A 152 3.59 -3.91 -15.02
N GLU A 153 4.42 -2.88 -15.17
CA GLU A 153 5.70 -2.77 -14.45
C GLU A 153 5.50 -2.77 -12.93
N ALA A 154 4.50 -2.03 -12.44
CA ALA A 154 4.16 -2.00 -11.02
C ALA A 154 3.76 -3.39 -10.48
N TRP A 155 3.00 -4.17 -11.25
CA TRP A 155 2.66 -5.54 -10.88
C TRP A 155 3.83 -6.51 -10.98
N GLU A 156 4.75 -6.32 -11.92
CA GLU A 156 6.01 -7.07 -11.98
C GLU A 156 6.87 -6.80 -10.74
N GLU A 157 6.95 -5.54 -10.31
CA GLU A 157 7.63 -5.13 -9.08
C GLU A 157 7.00 -5.78 -7.83
N VAL A 158 5.68 -5.84 -7.75
CA VAL A 158 4.97 -6.60 -6.70
C VAL A 158 5.40 -8.07 -6.70
N GLY A 159 5.46 -8.69 -7.88
CA GLY A 159 5.92 -10.07 -8.02
C GLY A 159 7.38 -10.29 -7.56
N GLU A 160 8.26 -9.35 -7.86
CA GLU A 160 9.65 -9.36 -7.37
C GLU A 160 9.72 -9.21 -5.85
N TYR A 161 8.98 -8.25 -5.31
CA TYR A 161 8.91 -8.01 -3.87
C TYR A 161 8.45 -9.25 -3.11
N LEU A 162 7.39 -9.90 -3.57
CA LEU A 162 6.89 -11.14 -2.96
C LEU A 162 7.94 -12.26 -3.00
N ARG A 163 8.69 -12.38 -4.11
CA ARG A 163 9.82 -13.33 -4.18
C ARG A 163 10.90 -13.04 -3.15
N ILE A 164 11.25 -11.77 -2.96
CA ILE A 164 12.26 -11.35 -1.99
C ILE A 164 11.78 -11.60 -0.56
N VAL A 165 10.56 -11.21 -0.21
CA VAL A 165 10.00 -11.38 1.13
C VAL A 165 9.99 -12.85 1.54
N TYR A 166 9.56 -13.75 0.65
CA TYR A 166 9.52 -15.18 0.96
C TYR A 166 10.90 -15.86 0.90
N HIS A 167 11.89 -15.32 0.16
CA HIS A 167 13.25 -15.84 0.13
C HIS A 167 14.11 -15.37 1.32
N ILE A 168 13.98 -14.12 1.78
CA ILE A 168 14.71 -13.60 2.94
C ILE A 168 14.50 -14.51 4.17
N ARG A 169 13.33 -15.11 4.31
CA ARG A 169 13.07 -16.05 5.41
C ARG A 169 13.81 -17.36 5.32
N ARG A 170 14.15 -17.85 4.14
CA ARG A 170 14.97 -19.04 3.98
C ARG A 170 16.37 -18.86 4.57
N ASP A 171 16.95 -17.67 4.45
CA ASP A 171 18.33 -17.40 4.84
C ASP A 171 18.45 -17.09 6.34
N GLN A 172 17.40 -16.59 6.99
CA GLN A 172 17.44 -16.22 8.41
C GLN A 172 17.18 -17.39 9.37
N GLU A 173 16.45 -18.41 8.96
CA GLU A 173 16.05 -19.51 9.87
C GLU A 173 16.72 -20.86 9.58
N GLY A 174 17.47 -21.01 8.47
CA GLY A 174 18.11 -22.30 8.10
C GLY A 174 17.17 -23.51 8.00
N LYS A 175 15.88 -23.32 8.31
CA LYS A 175 14.85 -24.35 8.21
C LYS A 175 14.17 -24.29 6.85
N VAL A 176 14.28 -25.36 6.10
CA VAL A 176 13.51 -25.59 4.86
C VAL A 176 12.02 -25.58 5.24
N VAL A 177 11.35 -24.41 5.12
CA VAL A 177 9.89 -24.39 5.02
C VAL A 177 9.58 -25.14 3.72
N LYS A 178 8.93 -26.31 3.83
CA LYS A 178 8.54 -27.13 2.69
C LYS A 178 8.07 -26.22 1.58
N LYS A 179 8.68 -26.35 0.39
CA LYS A 179 8.19 -25.71 -0.84
C LYS A 179 6.68 -25.84 -0.89
N VAL A 180 5.95 -24.79 -0.56
CA VAL A 180 4.59 -24.64 -1.08
C VAL A 180 4.82 -24.58 -2.57
N LYS A 181 4.49 -25.65 -3.29
CA LYS A 181 4.41 -25.65 -4.74
C LYS A 181 3.29 -24.66 -5.10
N THR A 182 3.58 -23.38 -5.07
CA THR A 182 2.77 -22.39 -5.77
C THR A 182 2.95 -22.69 -7.23
N ARG A 183 1.95 -23.31 -7.84
CA ARG A 183 1.86 -23.36 -9.29
C ARG A 183 1.85 -21.90 -9.73
N ARG A 184 2.90 -21.49 -10.42
CA ARG A 184 3.20 -20.13 -10.88
C ARG A 184 2.01 -19.44 -11.62
N ARG A 185 1.05 -20.23 -12.12
CA ARG A 185 -0.19 -19.77 -12.75
C ARG A 185 -1.32 -19.42 -11.76
N ASP A 186 -1.44 -20.13 -10.62
CA ASP A 186 -2.63 -20.02 -9.77
C ASP A 186 -2.68 -18.73 -8.96
N THR A 187 -1.53 -18.09 -8.67
CA THR A 187 -1.50 -16.88 -7.83
C THR A 187 -1.77 -15.62 -8.67
N GLU A 188 -1.22 -15.55 -9.87
CA GLU A 188 -1.49 -14.46 -10.82
C GLU A 188 -2.93 -14.52 -11.35
N GLU A 189 -3.42 -15.73 -11.70
CA GLU A 189 -4.81 -15.92 -12.14
C GLU A 189 -5.81 -15.66 -11.01
N ARG A 190 -5.53 -16.05 -9.76
CA ARG A 190 -6.41 -15.74 -8.62
C ARG A 190 -6.42 -14.26 -8.28
N ALA A 191 -5.29 -13.57 -8.33
CA ALA A 191 -5.25 -12.12 -8.13
C ALA A 191 -6.04 -11.40 -9.24
N LYS A 192 -5.84 -11.78 -10.51
CA LYS A 192 -6.61 -11.27 -11.66
C LYS A 192 -8.11 -11.58 -11.53
N LEU A 193 -8.48 -12.79 -11.12
CA LEU A 193 -9.88 -13.20 -10.94
C LEU A 193 -10.57 -12.47 -9.79
N ASN A 194 -9.89 -12.26 -8.67
CA ASN A 194 -10.44 -11.53 -7.53
C ASN A 194 -10.63 -10.05 -7.86
N LEU A 195 -9.70 -9.43 -8.57
CA LEU A 195 -9.81 -8.05 -9.01
C LEU A 195 -10.89 -7.87 -10.08
N LEU A 196 -11.00 -8.80 -11.05
CA LEU A 196 -12.08 -8.81 -12.04
C LEU A 196 -13.46 -9.05 -11.40
N ALA A 197 -13.54 -9.88 -10.36
CA ALA A 197 -14.77 -10.11 -9.61
C ALA A 197 -15.19 -8.85 -8.82
N PHE A 198 -14.23 -8.15 -8.22
CA PHE A 198 -14.44 -6.87 -7.54
C PHE A 198 -14.94 -5.81 -8.53
N LEU A 199 -14.23 -5.59 -9.63
CA LEU A 199 -14.62 -4.62 -10.66
C LEU A 199 -16.01 -4.90 -11.27
N LYS A 200 -16.35 -6.20 -11.51
CA LYS A 200 -17.68 -6.58 -11.99
C LYS A 200 -18.78 -6.35 -10.96
N ARG A 201 -18.47 -6.36 -9.68
CA ARG A 201 -19.43 -6.11 -8.60
C ARG A 201 -19.73 -4.61 -8.47
N GLU A 202 -18.70 -3.78 -8.54
CA GLU A 202 -18.82 -2.32 -8.51
C GLU A 202 -19.53 -1.76 -9.75
N LEU A 203 -19.28 -2.33 -10.94
CA LEU A 203 -19.95 -1.94 -12.18
C LEU A 203 -21.43 -2.35 -12.27
N LYS A 204 -21.89 -3.30 -11.43
CA LYS A 204 -23.29 -3.72 -11.34
C LYS A 204 -24.09 -2.98 -10.28
N SER A 205 -23.43 -2.21 -9.42
CA SER A 205 -24.06 -1.43 -8.35
C SER A 205 -24.34 0.04 -8.74
N LYS A 206 -24.06 0.39 -9.98
CA LYS A 206 -24.46 1.64 -10.65
C LYS A 206 -25.50 1.32 -11.73
#